data_96b2b98159d09a2514f7831962557343
#
_entry.id   96b2b98159d09a2514f7831962557343
#
_cell.length_a   1.000
_cell.length_b   1.000
_cell.length_c   1.000
_cell.angle_alpha   90.00
_cell.angle_beta   90.00
_cell.angle_gamma   90.00
#
_symmetry.space_group_name_H-M   'P 1'
#
loop_
_entity.id
_entity.type
_entity.pdbx_description
1 polymer ?
#
loop_
_entity_poly.entity_id
_entity_poly.type
_entity_poly.pdbx_seq_one_letter_code
_entity_poly.pdbx_strand_id
1 'polypeptide(L)'
;MKKVNGLRIALYIIVCLLLPFAGISKDKPATKKAPAEIRFIEDAWNEALKQAAAQHKYIFVDAYATWCGPCKMLRATTFKDPKVAAFFNQNFVNISIDMEKGMGPQLAQQWRLEAYPTLIIFNPQGKPVLGTVGYIKADELLKFAKQGLAKK
;
A
#
# COMPACT_ATOMS: atom_id res chain seq x y z
N MET A 1 67.35 26.50 -7.94
CA MET A 1 66.73 26.41 -6.61
C MET A 1 65.89 27.69 -6.43
N LYS A 2 64.51 27.59 -6.61
CA LYS A 2 63.60 28.72 -6.48
C LYS A 2 63.03 28.73 -5.04
N LYS A 3 63.29 29.82 -4.31
CA LYS A 3 62.73 30.07 -2.98
C LYS A 3 61.23 30.30 -3.13
N VAL A 4 60.41 29.49 -2.51
CA VAL A 4 58.97 29.64 -2.43
C VAL A 4 58.67 30.61 -1.26
N ASN A 5 58.06 31.78 -1.58
CA ASN A 5 57.82 32.85 -0.62
C ASN A 5 56.77 32.37 0.41
N GLY A 6 57.20 32.30 1.69
CA GLY A 6 56.36 31.91 2.84
C GLY A 6 55.20 32.87 3.14
N LEU A 7 55.04 33.95 2.40
CA LEU A 7 53.99 34.97 2.62
C LEU A 7 52.62 34.56 2.00
N ARG A 8 52.62 33.58 1.07
CA ARG A 8 51.34 33.13 0.46
C ARG A 8 50.62 32.07 1.25
N ILE A 9 51.28 31.36 2.18
CA ILE A 9 50.68 30.34 3.03
C ILE A 9 49.95 30.91 4.21
N ALA A 10 50.37 32.06 4.74
CA ALA A 10 49.70 32.73 5.86
C ALA A 10 48.34 33.31 5.50
N LEU A 11 48.10 33.65 4.21
CA LEU A 11 46.82 34.26 3.79
C LEU A 11 45.67 33.23 3.62
N TYR A 12 46.01 31.94 3.40
CA TYR A 12 45.01 30.88 3.26
C TYR A 12 44.44 30.34 4.57
N ILE A 13 45.17 30.53 5.69
CA ILE A 13 44.74 30.03 7.01
C ILE A 13 43.71 30.97 7.66
N ILE A 14 43.69 32.24 7.32
CA ILE A 14 42.78 33.26 7.91
C ILE A 14 41.39 33.21 7.24
N VAL A 15 41.27 32.73 5.98
CA VAL A 15 39.98 32.70 5.27
C VAL A 15 39.09 31.51 5.68
N CYS A 16 39.65 30.45 6.29
CA CYS A 16 38.88 29.27 6.72
C CYS A 16 38.15 29.45 8.07
N LEU A 17 38.32 30.56 8.78
CA LEU A 17 37.76 30.73 10.14
C LEU A 17 36.44 31.55 10.18
N LEU A 18 35.89 31.95 9.02
CA LEU A 18 34.66 32.76 8.95
C LEU A 18 33.54 32.05 8.14
N LEU A 19 33.52 30.73 8.09
CA LEU A 19 32.33 30.01 7.57
C LEU A 19 31.28 30.03 8.67
N PRO A 20 30.07 30.61 8.42
CA PRO A 20 28.97 30.49 9.36
C PRO A 20 28.62 29.04 9.50
N PHE A 21 28.57 28.56 10.72
CA PHE A 21 28.03 27.26 11.11
C PHE A 21 26.56 27.24 10.70
N ALA A 22 26.29 26.76 9.49
CA ALA A 22 24.93 26.55 9.00
C ALA A 22 24.27 25.53 9.96
N GLY A 23 23.37 26.04 10.78
CA GLY A 23 22.60 25.23 11.70
C GLY A 23 21.92 24.09 10.95
N ILE A 24 22.22 22.85 11.31
CA ILE A 24 21.51 21.66 10.85
C ILE A 24 20.12 21.77 11.44
N SER A 25 19.17 22.29 10.66
CA SER A 25 17.75 22.18 10.97
C SER A 25 17.43 20.69 11.04
N LYS A 26 17.18 20.18 12.24
CA LYS A 26 16.57 18.87 12.44
C LYS A 26 15.13 18.97 11.94
N ASP A 27 14.91 18.68 10.67
CA ASP A 27 13.58 18.46 10.15
C ASP A 27 12.96 17.30 10.92
N LYS A 28 12.03 17.66 11.81
CA LYS A 28 11.19 16.71 12.54
C LYS A 28 10.46 15.88 11.49
N PRO A 29 10.58 14.53 11.48
CA PRO A 29 9.89 13.73 10.49
C PRO A 29 8.40 14.05 10.61
N ALA A 30 7.81 14.55 9.50
CA ALA A 30 6.38 14.79 9.42
C ALA A 30 5.67 13.48 9.76
N THR A 31 4.93 13.44 10.86
CA THR A 31 4.09 12.31 11.24
C THR A 31 3.04 12.15 10.15
N LYS A 32 3.27 11.21 9.24
CA LYS A 32 2.34 10.89 8.16
C LYS A 32 1.05 10.42 8.82
N LYS A 33 0.02 11.27 8.78
CA LYS A 33 -1.31 10.95 9.34
C LYS A 33 -1.71 9.58 8.81
N ALA A 34 -2.14 8.68 9.71
CA ALA A 34 -2.61 7.35 9.33
C ALA A 34 -3.69 7.47 8.24
N PRO A 35 -3.69 6.60 7.23
CA PRO A 35 -4.70 6.64 6.17
C PRO A 35 -6.09 6.46 6.78
N ALA A 36 -7.06 7.26 6.31
CA ALA A 36 -8.42 7.25 6.81
C ALA A 36 -9.21 5.98 6.40
N GLU A 37 -8.75 5.30 5.32
CA GLU A 37 -9.39 4.10 4.76
C GLU A 37 -8.42 3.30 3.89
N ILE A 38 -8.80 2.07 3.53
CA ILE A 38 -8.09 1.30 2.51
C ILE A 38 -8.21 2.06 1.17
N ARG A 39 -7.08 2.25 0.49
CA ARG A 39 -7.04 2.83 -0.86
C ARG A 39 -7.14 1.71 -1.89
N PHE A 40 -8.20 1.72 -2.66
CA PHE A 40 -8.45 0.73 -3.70
C PHE A 40 -8.14 1.27 -5.09
N ILE A 41 -7.63 0.40 -5.95
CA ILE A 41 -7.74 0.52 -7.40
C ILE A 41 -9.15 0.05 -7.73
N GLU A 42 -9.89 0.78 -8.56
CA GLU A 42 -11.27 0.41 -8.91
C GLU A 42 -11.30 -0.26 -10.28
N ASP A 43 -11.91 -1.46 -10.37
CA ASP A 43 -12.24 -2.21 -11.58
C ASP A 43 -11.08 -2.50 -12.57
N ALA A 44 -9.82 -2.29 -12.18
CA ALA A 44 -8.65 -2.39 -13.06
C ALA A 44 -7.73 -3.57 -12.69
N TRP A 45 -8.23 -4.81 -12.83
CA TRP A 45 -7.53 -6.04 -12.45
C TRP A 45 -6.12 -6.16 -13.03
N ASN A 46 -5.97 -5.88 -14.34
CA ASN A 46 -4.67 -5.97 -15.01
C ASN A 46 -3.65 -4.97 -14.45
N GLU A 47 -4.10 -3.79 -14.04
CA GLU A 47 -3.23 -2.80 -13.39
C GLU A 47 -2.81 -3.26 -11.99
N ALA A 48 -3.75 -3.85 -11.22
CA ALA A 48 -3.41 -4.43 -9.92
C ALA A 48 -2.37 -5.55 -10.03
N LEU A 49 -2.49 -6.45 -11.01
CA LEU A 49 -1.51 -7.49 -11.32
C LEU A 49 -0.13 -6.90 -11.64
N LYS A 50 -0.08 -5.90 -12.52
CA LYS A 50 1.16 -5.22 -12.90
C LYS A 50 1.85 -4.56 -11.70
N GLN A 51 1.08 -3.85 -10.87
CA GLN A 51 1.61 -3.23 -9.66
C GLN A 51 2.09 -4.25 -8.64
N ALA A 52 1.34 -5.34 -8.43
CA ALA A 52 1.70 -6.41 -7.51
C ALA A 52 3.01 -7.10 -7.91
N ALA A 53 3.18 -7.41 -9.20
CA ALA A 53 4.41 -7.99 -9.72
C ALA A 53 5.60 -7.04 -9.56
N ALA A 54 5.44 -5.75 -9.90
CA ALA A 54 6.50 -4.74 -9.80
C ALA A 54 6.93 -4.44 -8.34
N GLN A 55 5.98 -4.50 -7.41
CA GLN A 55 6.22 -4.21 -5.99
C GLN A 55 6.48 -5.47 -5.15
N HIS A 56 6.38 -6.67 -5.72
CA HIS A 56 6.44 -7.96 -5.03
C HIS A 56 5.42 -8.06 -3.88
N LYS A 57 4.24 -7.43 -4.05
CA LYS A 57 3.17 -7.41 -3.07
C LYS A 57 2.04 -8.37 -3.43
N TYR A 58 1.39 -8.90 -2.41
CA TYR A 58 0.12 -9.60 -2.57
C TYR A 58 -0.98 -8.65 -3.00
N ILE A 59 -2.03 -9.18 -3.63
CA ILE A 59 -3.21 -8.42 -4.01
C ILE A 59 -4.34 -8.78 -3.05
N PHE A 60 -4.99 -7.75 -2.52
CA PHE A 60 -6.25 -7.91 -1.79
C PHE A 60 -7.39 -7.46 -2.68
N VAL A 61 -8.35 -8.34 -2.91
CA VAL A 61 -9.53 -8.12 -3.74
C VAL A 61 -10.77 -8.01 -2.86
N ASP A 62 -11.54 -6.93 -3.05
CA ASP A 62 -12.94 -6.78 -2.63
C ASP A 62 -13.83 -7.01 -3.86
N ALA A 63 -14.36 -8.22 -3.98
CA ALA A 63 -15.30 -8.57 -5.04
C ALA A 63 -16.72 -8.28 -4.56
N TYR A 64 -17.37 -7.26 -5.17
CA TYR A 64 -18.65 -6.75 -4.71
C TYR A 64 -19.68 -6.60 -5.84
N ALA A 65 -20.93 -6.32 -5.46
CA ALA A 65 -21.96 -5.80 -6.35
C ALA A 65 -22.58 -4.53 -5.75
N THR A 66 -23.06 -3.62 -6.60
CA THR A 66 -23.58 -2.30 -6.15
C THR A 66 -24.83 -2.40 -5.25
N TRP A 67 -25.64 -3.43 -5.41
CA TRP A 67 -26.83 -3.68 -4.60
C TRP A 67 -26.54 -4.41 -3.28
N CYS A 68 -25.31 -4.96 -3.10
CA CYS A 68 -24.95 -5.79 -1.98
C CYS A 68 -24.86 -4.98 -0.66
N GLY A 69 -25.77 -5.22 0.27
CA GLY A 69 -25.84 -4.56 1.59
C GLY A 69 -24.59 -4.79 2.44
N PRO A 70 -24.17 -6.08 2.66
CA PRO A 70 -22.94 -6.37 3.42
C PRO A 70 -21.66 -5.76 2.81
N CYS A 71 -21.59 -5.60 1.47
CA CYS A 71 -20.47 -4.92 0.82
C CYS A 71 -20.40 -3.45 1.19
N LYS A 72 -21.56 -2.76 1.18
CA LYS A 72 -21.68 -1.37 1.63
C LYS A 72 -21.27 -1.22 3.10
N MET A 73 -21.59 -2.20 3.93
CA MET A 73 -21.23 -2.20 5.34
C MET A 73 -19.71 -2.36 5.53
N LEU A 74 -19.02 -3.24 4.79
CA LEU A 74 -17.55 -3.34 4.78
C LEU A 74 -16.91 -1.99 4.46
N ARG A 75 -17.36 -1.33 3.38
CA ARG A 75 -16.84 -0.03 2.93
C ARG A 75 -17.09 1.08 3.95
N ALA A 76 -18.25 1.04 4.63
CA ALA A 76 -18.61 2.06 5.60
C ALA A 76 -17.91 1.90 6.97
N THR A 77 -17.46 0.69 7.31
CA THR A 77 -16.93 0.35 8.63
C THR A 77 -15.54 -0.26 8.58
N THR A 78 -15.41 -1.53 8.21
CA THR A 78 -14.17 -2.32 8.30
C THR A 78 -13.02 -1.70 7.49
N PHE A 79 -13.29 -1.23 6.26
CA PHE A 79 -12.26 -0.63 5.41
C PHE A 79 -11.85 0.78 5.85
N LYS A 80 -12.64 1.42 6.73
CA LYS A 80 -12.33 2.71 7.36
C LYS A 80 -11.70 2.58 8.74
N ASP A 81 -11.50 1.37 9.24
CA ASP A 81 -10.74 1.19 10.48
C ASP A 81 -9.27 1.60 10.25
N PRO A 82 -8.70 2.52 11.07
CA PRO A 82 -7.35 3.03 10.85
C PRO A 82 -6.25 1.97 10.89
N LYS A 83 -6.41 0.91 11.70
CA LYS A 83 -5.45 -0.19 11.79
C LYS A 83 -5.50 -1.05 10.55
N VAL A 84 -6.72 -1.34 10.06
CA VAL A 84 -6.95 -2.06 8.81
C VAL A 84 -6.37 -1.26 7.64
N ALA A 85 -6.75 0.01 7.51
CA ALA A 85 -6.28 0.88 6.45
C ALA A 85 -4.75 1.00 6.41
N ALA A 86 -4.11 1.20 7.56
CA ALA A 86 -2.65 1.26 7.65
C ALA A 86 -2.00 -0.06 7.20
N PHE A 87 -2.50 -1.20 7.70
CA PHE A 87 -1.95 -2.52 7.38
C PHE A 87 -2.11 -2.88 5.90
N PHE A 88 -3.31 -2.71 5.35
CA PHE A 88 -3.60 -3.07 3.96
C PHE A 88 -2.88 -2.18 2.96
N ASN A 89 -2.85 -0.86 3.16
CA ASN A 89 -2.15 0.07 2.29
C ASN A 89 -0.62 -0.14 2.29
N GLN A 90 -0.07 -0.68 3.36
CA GLN A 90 1.35 -1.00 3.44
C GLN A 90 1.70 -2.32 2.76
N ASN A 91 0.89 -3.36 2.95
CA ASN A 91 1.26 -4.74 2.64
C ASN A 91 0.65 -5.28 1.34
N PHE A 92 -0.39 -4.64 0.81
CA PHE A 92 -1.11 -5.14 -0.36
C PHE A 92 -1.21 -4.09 -1.47
N VAL A 93 -1.41 -4.56 -2.68
CA VAL A 93 -2.09 -3.83 -3.73
C VAL A 93 -3.59 -4.14 -3.55
N ASN A 94 -4.37 -3.13 -3.16
CA ASN A 94 -5.79 -3.32 -2.89
C ASN A 94 -6.60 -2.97 -4.13
N ILE A 95 -7.53 -3.83 -4.50
CA ILE A 95 -8.45 -3.60 -5.62
C ILE A 95 -9.87 -3.95 -5.22
N SER A 96 -10.82 -3.11 -5.64
CA SER A 96 -12.24 -3.36 -5.50
C SER A 96 -12.86 -3.47 -6.89
N ILE A 97 -13.62 -4.55 -7.12
CA ILE A 97 -14.15 -4.88 -8.44
C ILE A 97 -15.66 -5.08 -8.36
N ASP A 98 -16.40 -4.31 -9.17
CA ASP A 98 -17.84 -4.56 -9.40
C ASP A 98 -17.99 -5.80 -10.28
N MET A 99 -18.41 -6.91 -9.68
CA MET A 99 -18.51 -8.20 -10.36
C MET A 99 -19.62 -8.25 -11.41
N GLU A 100 -20.41 -7.19 -11.53
CA GLU A 100 -21.49 -7.11 -12.54
C GLU A 100 -21.15 -6.13 -13.69
N LYS A 101 -19.94 -5.50 -13.67
CA LYS A 101 -19.51 -4.56 -14.69
C LYS A 101 -18.14 -4.89 -15.27
N GLY A 102 -17.88 -4.39 -16.46
CA GLY A 102 -16.58 -4.49 -17.13
C GLY A 102 -16.05 -5.92 -17.19
N MET A 103 -14.90 -6.17 -16.58
CA MET A 103 -14.29 -7.50 -16.48
C MET A 103 -14.88 -8.34 -15.33
N GLY A 104 -15.68 -7.75 -14.46
CA GLY A 104 -16.23 -8.39 -13.25
C GLY A 104 -16.92 -9.73 -13.53
N PRO A 105 -17.88 -9.85 -14.46
CA PRO A 105 -18.56 -11.11 -14.73
C PRO A 105 -17.62 -12.24 -15.17
N GLN A 106 -16.61 -11.93 -15.98
CA GLN A 106 -15.59 -12.90 -16.40
C GLN A 106 -14.72 -13.36 -15.20
N LEU A 107 -14.30 -12.41 -14.36
CA LEU A 107 -13.50 -12.71 -13.17
C LEU A 107 -14.31 -13.49 -12.13
N ALA A 108 -15.60 -13.15 -11.94
CA ALA A 108 -16.50 -13.88 -11.03
C ALA A 108 -16.61 -15.36 -11.45
N GLN A 109 -16.76 -15.65 -12.75
CA GLN A 109 -16.78 -17.00 -13.28
C GLN A 109 -15.42 -17.70 -13.10
N GLN A 110 -14.31 -17.02 -13.44
CA GLN A 110 -12.95 -17.56 -13.32
C GLN A 110 -12.60 -17.92 -11.87
N TRP A 111 -13.00 -17.07 -10.92
CA TRP A 111 -12.76 -17.28 -9.48
C TRP A 111 -13.84 -18.11 -8.80
N ARG A 112 -14.89 -18.52 -9.54
CA ARG A 112 -16.02 -19.32 -9.05
C ARG A 112 -16.71 -18.66 -7.84
N LEU A 113 -17.02 -17.38 -7.97
CA LEU A 113 -17.68 -16.64 -6.91
C LEU A 113 -19.15 -17.04 -6.82
N GLU A 114 -19.61 -17.34 -5.60
CA GLU A 114 -20.99 -17.79 -5.34
C GLU A 114 -21.82 -16.70 -4.64
N ALA A 115 -21.17 -15.74 -3.98
CA ALA A 115 -21.84 -14.68 -3.23
C ALA A 115 -20.96 -13.45 -3.04
N TYR A 116 -21.57 -12.32 -2.60
CA TYR A 116 -20.91 -11.05 -2.31
C TYR A 116 -21.18 -10.58 -0.88
N PRO A 117 -20.19 -9.91 -0.23
CA PRO A 117 -18.82 -9.72 -0.73
C PRO A 117 -18.03 -11.01 -0.68
N THR A 118 -17.10 -11.21 -1.62
CA THR A 118 -16.03 -12.18 -1.50
C THR A 118 -14.70 -11.45 -1.44
N LEU A 119 -13.95 -11.71 -0.37
CA LEU A 119 -12.62 -11.12 -0.14
C LEU A 119 -11.57 -12.17 -0.49
N ILE A 120 -10.62 -11.82 -1.37
CA ILE A 120 -9.62 -12.78 -1.84
C ILE A 120 -8.23 -12.17 -1.73
N ILE A 121 -7.26 -12.97 -1.30
CA ILE A 121 -5.85 -12.63 -1.38
C ILE A 121 -5.22 -13.46 -2.49
N PHE A 122 -4.52 -12.78 -3.39
CA PHE A 122 -3.71 -13.38 -4.45
C PHE A 122 -2.23 -13.13 -4.16
N ASN A 123 -1.37 -14.04 -4.60
CA ASN A 123 0.06 -13.80 -4.59
C ASN A 123 0.47 -12.79 -5.69
N PRO A 124 1.73 -12.31 -5.73
CA PRO A 124 2.19 -11.34 -6.73
C PRO A 124 2.05 -11.80 -8.20
N GLN A 125 1.88 -13.11 -8.44
CA GLN A 125 1.67 -13.71 -9.76
C GLN A 125 0.18 -13.85 -10.13
N GLY A 126 -0.74 -13.35 -9.28
CA GLY A 126 -2.18 -13.43 -9.52
C GLY A 126 -2.80 -14.81 -9.26
N LYS A 127 -2.13 -15.69 -8.49
CA LYS A 127 -2.69 -16.96 -8.06
C LYS A 127 -3.41 -16.78 -6.71
N PRO A 128 -4.69 -17.19 -6.57
CA PRO A 128 -5.41 -17.07 -5.30
C PRO A 128 -4.79 -17.94 -4.22
N VAL A 129 -4.65 -17.40 -3.02
CA VAL A 129 -4.05 -18.09 -1.86
C VAL A 129 -5.00 -18.21 -0.67
N LEU A 130 -5.95 -17.30 -0.53
CA LEU A 130 -6.93 -17.33 0.55
C LEU A 130 -8.18 -16.56 0.15
N GLY A 131 -9.37 -17.06 0.50
CA GLY A 131 -10.65 -16.39 0.27
C GLY A 131 -11.57 -16.51 1.46
N THR A 132 -12.50 -15.57 1.61
CA THR A 132 -13.61 -15.60 2.55
C THR A 132 -14.82 -14.90 1.96
N VAL A 133 -16.02 -15.31 2.38
CA VAL A 133 -17.30 -14.79 1.88
C VAL A 133 -18.04 -14.09 3.02
N GLY A 134 -18.68 -12.97 2.70
CA GLY A 134 -19.51 -12.23 3.62
C GLY A 134 -18.78 -11.09 4.36
N TYR A 135 -19.56 -10.39 5.19
CA TYR A 135 -19.06 -9.32 6.03
C TYR A 135 -18.18 -9.87 7.14
N ILE A 136 -17.02 -9.23 7.35
CA ILE A 136 -16.13 -9.51 8.48
C ILE A 136 -15.72 -8.21 9.18
N LYS A 137 -15.48 -8.29 10.49
CA LYS A 137 -15.05 -7.15 11.31
C LYS A 137 -13.56 -6.83 11.13
N ALA A 138 -13.12 -5.66 11.60
CA ALA A 138 -11.76 -5.18 11.46
C ALA A 138 -10.69 -6.17 11.97
N ASP A 139 -10.86 -6.72 13.16
CA ASP A 139 -9.89 -7.66 13.74
C ASP A 139 -9.83 -8.99 12.97
N GLU A 140 -10.97 -9.45 12.44
CA GLU A 140 -11.06 -10.65 11.62
C GLU A 140 -10.37 -10.43 10.26
N LEU A 141 -10.58 -9.26 9.65
CA LEU A 141 -9.92 -8.89 8.40
C LEU A 141 -8.40 -8.80 8.57
N LEU A 142 -7.90 -8.26 9.68
CA LEU A 142 -6.46 -8.26 9.99
C LEU A 142 -5.90 -9.68 10.18
N LYS A 143 -6.63 -10.59 10.82
CA LYS A 143 -6.24 -12.01 10.94
C LYS A 143 -6.18 -12.68 9.57
N PHE A 144 -7.22 -12.50 8.77
CA PHE A 144 -7.31 -13.00 7.40
C PHE A 144 -6.12 -12.53 6.55
N ALA A 145 -5.79 -11.23 6.61
CA ALA A 145 -4.66 -10.66 5.88
C ALA A 145 -3.32 -11.29 6.28
N LYS A 146 -3.07 -11.43 7.58
CA LYS A 146 -1.85 -12.07 8.11
C LYS A 146 -1.74 -13.54 7.70
N GLN A 147 -2.86 -14.27 7.70
CA GLN A 147 -2.90 -15.66 7.23
C GLN A 147 -2.59 -15.75 5.73
N GLY A 148 -3.13 -14.85 4.91
CA GLY A 148 -2.84 -14.81 3.47
C GLY A 148 -1.37 -14.55 3.17
N LEU A 149 -0.74 -13.60 3.88
CA LEU A 149 0.68 -13.29 3.74
C LEU A 149 1.61 -14.43 4.20
N ALA A 150 1.17 -15.28 5.12
CA ALA A 150 1.93 -16.43 5.59
C ALA A 150 1.89 -17.64 4.62
N LYS A 151 0.97 -17.64 3.66
CA LYS A 151 0.88 -18.69 2.63
C LYS A 151 1.86 -18.37 1.49
N LYS A 152 2.83 -19.26 1.29
CA LYS A 152 3.80 -19.20 0.20
C LYS A 152 3.31 -19.98 -1.02
#